data_c1a6a8cfc28eddb869ef5698f07b3d23
#
_entry.id   c1a6a8cfc28eddb869ef5698f07b3d23
#
_cell.length_a   1.000
_cell.length_b   1.000
_cell.length_c   1.000
_cell.angle_alpha   90.00
_cell.angle_beta   90.00
_cell.angle_gamma   90.00
#
_symmetry.space_group_name_H-M   'P 1'
#
loop_
_entity.id
_entity.type
_entity.pdbx_description
1 polymer ?
#
loop_
_entity_poly.entity_id
_entity_poly.type
_entity_poly.pdbx_seq_one_letter_code
_entity_poly.pdbx_strand_id
1 'polypeptide(L)'
;WAEAGPAISDIIKGSALLKIRTYPKSWYCRLGTYDDPVSLTFVKKINARTYLMFGDSIPTTLPPLDPKISALFEVTQSTATSSDHSEMFNNGTGFAFGVALSLDCHLNKFVYADLVFLGGTDLLVVRGKDVPCGGDGSRYRAKGQVYVYLAAGAGIKFRKKKFEIVEFEAAADLMGEVPKPVYIEGNIAFKYRVLGGLVSGHAHAKYSHGVECKPGSTDSGVFHDSNVYGEEEDQKAQDDKGRDLNESDWEY
;
A
#
# COMPACT_ATOMS: atom_id res chain seq x y z
N TRP A 1 -6.41 -18.98 -24.79
CA TRP A 1 -5.27 -18.19 -24.31
C TRP A 1 -4.93 -17.17 -25.39
N ALA A 2 -5.12 -15.90 -25.14
CA ALA A 2 -4.57 -14.84 -25.95
C ALA A 2 -3.54 -14.10 -25.11
N GLU A 3 -2.29 -14.36 -25.36
CA GLU A 3 -1.19 -13.59 -24.82
C GLU A 3 -0.88 -12.48 -25.85
N ALA A 4 -1.40 -11.29 -25.59
CA ALA A 4 -1.06 -10.15 -26.42
C ALA A 4 0.15 -9.44 -25.80
N GLY A 5 1.31 -9.78 -26.26
CA GLY A 5 2.54 -9.10 -25.89
C GLY A 5 3.28 -8.59 -27.11
N PRO A 6 3.08 -7.36 -27.58
CA PRO A 6 4.07 -6.77 -28.44
C PRO A 6 4.80 -5.65 -27.73
N ALA A 7 6.11 -5.71 -27.79
CA ALA A 7 6.92 -4.51 -27.69
C ALA A 7 6.62 -3.62 -28.91
N ILE A 8 5.72 -2.66 -28.78
CA ILE A 8 5.41 -1.71 -29.88
C ILE A 8 6.60 -0.77 -30.11
N SER A 9 7.41 -0.56 -29.09
CA SER A 9 8.72 0.11 -29.14
C SER A 9 9.39 -0.01 -27.76
N ASP A 10 10.63 0.38 -27.62
CA ASP A 10 11.28 0.51 -26.30
C ASP A 10 10.60 1.55 -25.38
N ILE A 11 9.60 2.25 -25.89
CA ILE A 11 8.87 3.31 -25.18
C ILE A 11 7.66 2.75 -24.43
N ILE A 12 6.94 1.78 -25.01
CA ILE A 12 5.73 1.19 -24.41
C ILE A 12 5.85 -0.32 -24.39
N LYS A 13 5.66 -0.92 -23.22
CA LYS A 13 5.59 -2.36 -23.01
C LYS A 13 4.33 -2.69 -22.23
N GLY A 14 3.63 -3.75 -22.59
CA GLY A 14 2.44 -4.17 -21.90
C GLY A 14 2.27 -5.68 -21.90
N SER A 15 1.58 -6.19 -20.90
CA SER A 15 1.14 -7.59 -20.81
C SER A 15 -0.33 -7.62 -20.41
N ALA A 16 -1.08 -8.55 -20.97
CA ALA A 16 -2.47 -8.76 -20.62
C ALA A 16 -2.80 -10.27 -20.70
N LEU A 17 -3.53 -10.75 -19.70
CA LEU A 17 -4.00 -12.11 -19.63
C LEU A 17 -5.51 -12.13 -19.45
N LEU A 18 -6.23 -12.73 -20.40
CA LEU A 18 -7.66 -12.96 -20.32
C LEU A 18 -7.93 -14.46 -20.11
N LYS A 19 -8.59 -14.81 -18.99
CA LYS A 19 -9.04 -16.15 -18.68
C LYS A 19 -10.55 -16.18 -18.58
N ILE A 20 -11.18 -17.02 -19.39
CA ILE A 20 -12.63 -17.27 -19.34
C ILE A 20 -12.85 -18.75 -19.11
N ARG A 21 -13.68 -19.10 -18.15
CA ARG A 21 -14.08 -20.47 -17.87
C ARG A 21 -15.59 -20.55 -17.75
N THR A 22 -16.18 -21.50 -18.44
CA THR A 22 -17.59 -21.81 -18.35
C THR A 22 -17.78 -23.30 -18.10
N TYR A 23 -18.32 -23.66 -16.96
CA TYR A 23 -18.69 -25.02 -16.60
C TYR A 23 -20.15 -25.07 -16.17
N PRO A 24 -20.83 -26.21 -16.18
CA PRO A 24 -22.24 -26.27 -15.85
C PRO A 24 -22.64 -25.72 -14.49
N LYS A 25 -21.71 -25.60 -13.56
CA LYS A 25 -21.95 -25.10 -12.20
C LYS A 25 -21.00 -24.00 -11.74
N SER A 26 -20.06 -23.58 -12.57
CA SER A 26 -19.13 -22.50 -12.22
C SER A 26 -18.67 -21.74 -13.46
N TRP A 27 -18.56 -20.43 -13.35
CA TRP A 27 -18.04 -19.59 -14.42
C TRP A 27 -17.18 -18.47 -13.84
N TYR A 28 -16.17 -18.03 -14.58
CA TYR A 28 -15.45 -16.81 -14.27
C TYR A 28 -14.88 -16.16 -15.54
N CYS A 29 -14.70 -14.84 -15.44
CA CYS A 29 -13.97 -14.04 -16.41
C CYS A 29 -12.91 -13.23 -15.64
N ARG A 30 -11.67 -13.31 -16.05
CA ARG A 30 -10.54 -12.62 -15.42
C ARG A 30 -9.68 -11.92 -16.47
N LEU A 31 -9.56 -10.61 -16.35
CA LEU A 31 -8.60 -9.80 -17.08
C LEU A 31 -7.48 -9.39 -16.11
N GLY A 32 -6.40 -10.18 -16.09
CA GLY A 32 -5.43 -10.16 -15.01
C GLY A 32 -5.95 -10.74 -13.70
N THR A 33 -5.07 -10.84 -12.73
CA THR A 33 -5.33 -11.23 -11.33
C THR A 33 -4.49 -10.37 -10.39
N TYR A 34 -4.63 -10.55 -9.08
CA TYR A 34 -3.76 -9.87 -8.10
C TYR A 34 -2.26 -10.15 -8.36
N ASP A 35 -1.92 -11.44 -8.62
CA ASP A 35 -0.55 -11.89 -8.79
C ASP A 35 -0.01 -11.65 -10.21
N ASP A 36 -0.92 -11.57 -11.19
CA ASP A 36 -0.58 -11.39 -12.61
C ASP A 36 -1.52 -10.33 -13.23
N PRO A 37 -1.36 -9.06 -12.87
CA PRO A 37 -2.20 -7.98 -13.39
C PRO A 37 -1.87 -7.66 -14.85
N VAL A 38 -2.82 -7.10 -15.56
CA VAL A 38 -2.54 -6.41 -16.83
C VAL A 38 -1.61 -5.25 -16.52
N SER A 39 -0.49 -5.17 -17.21
CA SER A 39 0.50 -4.12 -16.99
C SER A 39 0.80 -3.33 -18.26
N LEU A 40 1.04 -2.04 -18.07
CA LEU A 40 1.47 -1.11 -19.10
C LEU A 40 2.62 -0.27 -18.56
N THR A 41 3.79 -0.39 -19.16
CA THR A 41 4.97 0.40 -18.80
C THR A 41 5.25 1.42 -19.91
N PHE A 42 5.34 2.67 -19.55
CA PHE A 42 5.65 3.78 -20.44
C PHE A 42 7.01 4.41 -20.08
N VAL A 43 7.89 4.54 -21.09
CA VAL A 43 9.25 5.15 -20.98
C VAL A 43 10.08 4.54 -19.82
N LYS A 44 9.81 3.27 -19.44
CA LYS A 44 10.46 2.58 -18.31
C LYS A 44 10.37 3.31 -16.94
N LYS A 45 9.52 4.32 -16.84
CA LYS A 45 9.37 5.17 -15.66
C LYS A 45 7.98 5.15 -15.06
N ILE A 46 6.96 5.02 -15.91
CA ILE A 46 5.56 4.95 -15.51
C ILE A 46 5.09 3.53 -15.72
N ASN A 47 4.54 2.93 -14.68
CA ASN A 47 3.93 1.61 -14.76
C ASN A 47 2.49 1.70 -14.25
N ALA A 48 1.55 1.29 -15.09
CA ALA A 48 0.15 1.14 -14.74
C ALA A 48 -0.18 -0.35 -14.68
N ARG A 49 -0.88 -0.78 -13.63
CA ARG A 49 -1.35 -2.15 -13.44
C ARG A 49 -2.84 -2.14 -13.16
N THR A 50 -3.55 -3.11 -13.70
CA THR A 50 -4.98 -3.29 -13.43
C THR A 50 -5.35 -4.76 -13.48
N TYR A 51 -6.37 -5.12 -12.75
CA TYR A 51 -7.00 -6.43 -12.84
C TYR A 51 -8.51 -6.29 -12.73
N LEU A 52 -9.20 -7.26 -13.29
CA LEU A 52 -10.65 -7.31 -13.28
C LEU A 52 -11.10 -8.78 -13.24
N MET A 53 -11.82 -9.15 -12.22
CA MET A 53 -12.27 -10.52 -12.01
C MET A 53 -13.76 -10.55 -11.72
N PHE A 54 -14.47 -11.42 -12.39
CA PHE A 54 -15.90 -11.65 -12.21
C PHE A 54 -16.20 -13.15 -12.09
N GLY A 55 -17.25 -13.50 -11.39
CA GLY A 55 -17.82 -14.82 -11.33
C GLY A 55 -17.45 -15.59 -10.08
N ASP A 56 -17.32 -16.90 -10.22
CA ASP A 56 -17.02 -17.78 -9.10
C ASP A 56 -15.52 -17.82 -8.80
N SER A 57 -15.17 -18.15 -7.56
CA SER A 57 -13.77 -18.25 -7.10
C SER A 57 -13.04 -16.90 -7.14
N ILE A 58 -13.73 -15.81 -6.77
CA ILE A 58 -13.09 -14.53 -6.51
C ILE A 58 -12.30 -14.63 -5.20
N PRO A 59 -11.09 -14.03 -5.12
CA PRO A 59 -10.36 -13.90 -3.87
C PRO A 59 -11.23 -13.29 -2.77
N THR A 60 -10.99 -13.70 -1.55
CA THR A 60 -11.80 -13.31 -0.38
C THR A 60 -11.22 -12.12 0.36
N THR A 61 -9.97 -11.80 0.08
CA THR A 61 -9.21 -10.70 0.66
C THR A 61 -8.82 -9.69 -0.44
N LEU A 62 -8.61 -8.44 -0.05
CA LEU A 62 -7.95 -7.46 -0.89
C LEU A 62 -6.48 -7.87 -1.11
N PRO A 63 -5.85 -7.44 -2.22
CA PRO A 63 -4.43 -7.66 -2.39
C PRO A 63 -3.66 -6.92 -1.27
N PRO A 64 -2.50 -7.44 -0.85
CA PRO A 64 -1.65 -6.78 0.12
C PRO A 64 -1.18 -5.43 -0.43
N LEU A 65 -0.95 -4.47 0.45
CA LEU A 65 -0.33 -3.20 0.09
C LEU A 65 1.07 -3.42 -0.49
N ASP A 66 1.51 -2.47 -1.30
CA ASP A 66 2.89 -2.49 -1.80
C ASP A 66 3.90 -2.56 -0.64
N PRO A 67 4.95 -3.38 -0.75
CA PRO A 67 5.94 -3.54 0.32
C PRO A 67 6.58 -2.22 0.81
N LYS A 68 6.67 -1.19 -0.03
CA LYS A 68 7.19 0.13 0.37
C LYS A 68 6.24 0.82 1.37
N ILE A 69 4.94 0.69 1.16
CA ILE A 69 3.91 1.25 2.04
C ILE A 69 3.91 0.51 3.37
N SER A 70 3.85 -0.83 3.33
CA SER A 70 3.86 -1.68 4.53
C SER A 70 5.12 -1.47 5.36
N ALA A 71 6.29 -1.40 4.73
CA ALA A 71 7.55 -1.16 5.43
C ALA A 71 7.60 0.21 6.12
N LEU A 72 7.02 1.25 5.52
CA LEU A 72 6.97 2.56 6.17
C LEU A 72 6.04 2.54 7.39
N PHE A 73 4.91 1.87 7.31
CA PHE A 73 4.00 1.69 8.45
C PHE A 73 4.63 0.84 9.56
N GLU A 74 5.36 -0.21 9.25
CA GLU A 74 6.08 -1.04 10.22
C GLU A 74 7.16 -0.24 10.97
N VAL A 75 7.98 0.52 10.25
CA VAL A 75 9.02 1.37 10.83
C VAL A 75 8.44 2.43 11.76
N THR A 76 7.27 2.95 11.45
CA THR A 76 6.58 3.95 12.26
C THR A 76 5.65 3.34 13.31
N GLN A 77 5.70 2.01 13.52
CA GLN A 77 4.84 1.25 14.44
C GLN A 77 3.33 1.39 14.17
N SER A 78 2.95 1.92 13.03
CA SER A 78 1.57 1.86 12.59
C SER A 78 1.30 0.45 12.06
N THR A 79 0.82 -0.44 12.90
CA THR A 79 0.39 -1.77 12.47
C THR A 79 -0.81 -1.62 11.57
N ALA A 80 -0.57 -1.71 10.25
CA ALA A 80 -1.63 -1.98 9.31
C ALA A 80 -2.09 -3.42 9.58
N THR A 81 -2.92 -3.60 10.56
CA THR A 81 -3.66 -4.84 10.76
C THR A 81 -4.73 -4.87 9.69
N SER A 82 -4.36 -5.34 8.50
CA SER A 82 -5.37 -5.92 7.62
C SER A 82 -5.96 -7.09 8.42
N SER A 83 -7.10 -6.88 9.03
CA SER A 83 -7.85 -7.94 9.67
C SER A 83 -8.11 -9.01 8.61
N ASP A 84 -7.41 -10.12 8.74
CA ASP A 84 -7.51 -11.25 7.82
C ASP A 84 -8.85 -11.95 8.05
N HIS A 85 -9.88 -11.47 7.38
CA HIS A 85 -11.20 -12.08 7.38
C HIS A 85 -11.36 -13.08 6.23
N SER A 86 -10.26 -13.72 5.82
CA SER A 86 -10.23 -14.65 4.69
C SER A 86 -11.20 -15.84 4.84
N GLU A 87 -11.51 -16.23 6.07
CA GLU A 87 -12.36 -17.39 6.33
C GLU A 87 -13.86 -17.15 6.00
N MET A 88 -14.32 -15.91 5.94
CA MET A 88 -15.73 -15.59 5.71
C MET A 88 -16.21 -15.77 4.26
N PHE A 89 -15.30 -15.88 3.31
CA PHE A 89 -15.63 -15.80 1.90
C PHE A 89 -15.27 -17.04 1.08
N ASN A 90 -15.16 -18.20 1.72
CA ASN A 90 -14.90 -19.44 1.01
C ASN A 90 -15.89 -19.67 -0.14
N ASN A 91 -15.40 -19.58 -1.39
CA ASN A 91 -16.12 -19.84 -2.65
C ASN A 91 -17.26 -18.86 -3.01
N GLY A 92 -17.05 -17.55 -2.84
CA GLY A 92 -18.04 -16.56 -3.25
C GLY A 92 -18.07 -16.28 -4.76
N THR A 93 -19.26 -16.04 -5.27
CA THR A 93 -19.46 -15.36 -6.57
C THR A 93 -19.31 -13.88 -6.32
N GLY A 94 -18.57 -13.19 -7.17
CA GLY A 94 -18.32 -11.79 -6.92
C GLY A 94 -17.63 -11.05 -8.06
N PHE A 95 -17.07 -9.95 -7.66
CA PHE A 95 -16.36 -9.02 -8.52
C PHE A 95 -15.15 -8.47 -7.75
N ALA A 96 -14.00 -8.43 -8.40
CA ALA A 96 -12.82 -7.77 -7.89
C ALA A 96 -12.18 -6.91 -8.98
N PHE A 97 -11.79 -5.73 -8.62
CA PHE A 97 -11.17 -4.75 -9.51
C PHE A 97 -10.06 -4.01 -8.78
N GLY A 98 -8.96 -3.76 -9.47
CA GLY A 98 -7.92 -2.89 -8.96
C GLY A 98 -7.18 -2.17 -10.05
N VAL A 99 -6.69 -0.99 -9.70
CA VAL A 99 -5.81 -0.18 -10.52
C VAL A 99 -4.70 0.41 -9.67
N ALA A 100 -3.48 0.36 -10.19
CA ALA A 100 -2.33 1.00 -9.56
C ALA A 100 -1.46 1.70 -10.60
N LEU A 101 -0.90 2.83 -10.20
CA LEU A 101 0.03 3.63 -10.98
C LEU A 101 1.31 3.82 -10.17
N SER A 102 2.45 3.60 -10.81
CA SER A 102 3.75 3.94 -10.24
C SER A 102 4.58 4.80 -11.20
N LEU A 103 5.28 5.76 -10.64
CA LEU A 103 6.23 6.63 -11.32
C LEU A 103 7.57 6.53 -10.62
N ASP A 104 8.62 6.35 -11.39
CA ASP A 104 9.99 6.25 -10.89
C ASP A 104 10.90 7.16 -11.73
N CYS A 105 11.39 8.25 -11.13
CA CYS A 105 12.21 9.26 -11.78
C CYS A 105 13.54 9.41 -11.04
N HIS A 106 14.63 9.19 -11.76
CA HIS A 106 15.99 9.36 -11.25
C HIS A 106 16.77 10.36 -12.10
N LEU A 107 17.27 11.40 -11.48
CA LEU A 107 18.29 12.29 -12.04
C LEU A 107 19.61 11.96 -11.36
N ASN A 108 20.63 11.60 -12.13
CA ASN A 108 21.91 11.17 -11.60
C ASN A 108 23.07 11.82 -12.36
N LYS A 109 23.34 13.07 -12.01
CA LYS A 109 24.48 13.85 -12.48
C LYS A 109 25.35 14.27 -11.29
N PHE A 110 25.91 15.45 -11.28
CA PHE A 110 26.59 16.06 -10.15
C PHE A 110 25.62 16.27 -8.96
N VAL A 111 24.40 16.73 -9.25
CA VAL A 111 23.25 16.70 -8.34
C VAL A 111 22.44 15.47 -8.70
N TYR A 112 22.04 14.68 -7.72
CA TYR A 112 21.05 13.64 -7.92
C TYR A 112 19.71 14.03 -7.27
N ALA A 113 18.64 13.57 -7.88
CA ALA A 113 17.30 13.69 -7.34
C ALA A 113 16.51 12.44 -7.73
N ASP A 114 15.88 11.84 -6.75
CA ASP A 114 15.08 10.63 -6.90
C ASP A 114 13.64 10.98 -6.50
N LEU A 115 12.66 10.54 -7.29
CA LEU A 115 11.25 10.69 -7.02
C LEU A 115 10.56 9.36 -7.34
N VAL A 116 9.93 8.78 -6.35
CA VAL A 116 9.10 7.59 -6.48
C VAL A 116 7.68 7.93 -6.04
N PHE A 117 6.72 7.66 -6.88
CA PHE A 117 5.31 7.76 -6.58
C PHE A 117 4.63 6.43 -6.85
N LEU A 118 3.75 6.00 -5.96
CA LEU A 118 2.89 4.86 -6.13
C LEU A 118 1.50 5.21 -5.59
N GLY A 119 0.46 4.89 -6.32
CA GLY A 119 -0.91 5.05 -5.86
C GLY A 119 -1.82 4.04 -6.51
N GLY A 120 -2.85 3.63 -5.80
CA GLY A 120 -3.80 2.66 -6.32
C GLY A 120 -5.07 2.55 -5.50
N THR A 121 -5.99 1.76 -6.04
CA THR A 121 -7.25 1.40 -5.40
C THR A 121 -7.64 -0.01 -5.77
N ASP A 122 -8.21 -0.72 -4.82
CA ASP A 122 -8.75 -2.05 -4.99
C ASP A 122 -10.17 -2.11 -4.45
N LEU A 123 -11.02 -2.84 -5.11
CA LEU A 123 -12.41 -3.07 -4.73
C LEU A 123 -12.75 -4.55 -4.86
N LEU A 124 -13.33 -5.09 -3.83
CA LEU A 124 -13.80 -6.47 -3.75
C LEU A 124 -15.29 -6.45 -3.36
N VAL A 125 -16.13 -7.10 -4.16
CA VAL A 125 -17.54 -7.31 -3.83
C VAL A 125 -17.83 -8.80 -3.94
N VAL A 126 -18.21 -9.42 -2.84
CA VAL A 126 -18.44 -10.87 -2.77
C VAL A 126 -19.80 -11.17 -2.17
N ARG A 127 -20.46 -12.18 -2.74
CA ARG A 127 -21.69 -12.75 -2.21
C ARG A 127 -21.34 -13.90 -1.27
N GLY A 128 -21.57 -13.71 0.02
CA GLY A 128 -21.44 -14.75 1.03
C GLY A 128 -22.73 -15.55 1.24
N LYS A 129 -22.62 -16.82 1.65
CA LYS A 129 -23.80 -17.63 2.01
C LYS A 129 -24.30 -17.33 3.41
N ASP A 130 -23.38 -17.06 4.31
CA ASP A 130 -23.67 -16.76 5.71
C ASP A 130 -22.77 -15.61 6.16
N VAL A 131 -23.30 -14.41 6.20
CA VAL A 131 -22.57 -13.23 6.69
C VAL A 131 -22.90 -13.07 8.19
N PRO A 132 -21.99 -13.42 9.10
CA PRO A 132 -22.29 -13.48 10.52
C PRO A 132 -22.74 -12.17 11.16
N CYS A 133 -22.37 -11.04 10.58
CA CYS A 133 -22.60 -9.72 11.15
C CYS A 133 -23.72 -8.92 10.46
N GLY A 134 -24.46 -9.52 9.55
CA GLY A 134 -25.50 -8.84 8.79
C GLY A 134 -26.90 -9.06 9.38
N GLY A 135 -27.34 -8.19 10.27
CA GLY A 135 -28.69 -8.26 10.83
C GLY A 135 -29.83 -7.96 9.86
N ASP A 136 -29.56 -7.64 8.59
CA ASP A 136 -30.53 -7.24 7.57
C ASP A 136 -30.68 -8.23 6.40
N GLY A 137 -30.04 -9.40 6.48
CA GLY A 137 -30.10 -10.42 5.44
C GLY A 137 -29.36 -10.07 4.15
N SER A 138 -28.51 -9.05 4.14
CA SER A 138 -27.65 -8.74 3.01
C SER A 138 -26.67 -9.87 2.74
N ARG A 139 -26.68 -10.38 1.51
CA ARG A 139 -25.78 -11.46 1.05
C ARG A 139 -24.52 -10.92 0.39
N TYR A 140 -24.36 -9.61 0.30
CA TYR A 140 -23.20 -8.98 -0.38
C TYR A 140 -22.40 -8.20 0.62
N ARG A 141 -21.09 -8.30 0.47
CA ARG A 141 -20.11 -7.45 1.14
C ARG A 141 -19.22 -6.81 0.11
N ALA A 142 -18.90 -5.55 0.35
CA ALA A 142 -17.89 -4.84 -0.40
C ALA A 142 -16.78 -4.39 0.56
N LYS A 143 -15.55 -4.58 0.12
CA LYS A 143 -14.34 -4.11 0.78
C LYS A 143 -13.50 -3.35 -0.23
N GLY A 144 -13.05 -2.17 0.13
CA GLY A 144 -12.22 -1.34 -0.74
C GLY A 144 -11.02 -0.79 0.00
N GLN A 145 -9.93 -0.55 -0.72
CA GLN A 145 -8.77 0.17 -0.22
C GLN A 145 -8.27 1.18 -1.25
N VAL A 146 -7.77 2.29 -0.76
CA VAL A 146 -7.06 3.31 -1.55
C VAL A 146 -5.74 3.57 -0.85
N TYR A 147 -4.66 3.68 -1.60
CA TYR A 147 -3.34 3.89 -1.04
C TYR A 147 -2.48 4.80 -1.90
N VAL A 148 -1.55 5.48 -1.25
CA VAL A 148 -0.55 6.33 -1.89
C VAL A 148 0.78 6.24 -1.15
N TYR A 149 1.86 6.31 -1.92
CA TYR A 149 3.22 6.41 -1.41
C TYR A 149 4.00 7.44 -2.23
N LEU A 150 4.77 8.23 -1.56
CA LEU A 150 5.68 9.22 -2.14
C LEU A 150 7.03 9.13 -1.45
N ALA A 151 8.08 8.97 -2.23
CA ALA A 151 9.44 9.14 -1.74
C ALA A 151 10.18 10.12 -2.63
N ALA A 152 10.89 11.05 -2.02
CA ALA A 152 11.71 12.04 -2.70
C ALA A 152 13.05 12.18 -1.98
N GLY A 153 14.12 12.18 -2.75
CA GLY A 153 15.46 12.35 -2.25
C GLY A 153 16.27 13.28 -3.14
N ALA A 154 17.14 14.08 -2.54
CA ALA A 154 18.06 14.92 -3.29
C ALA A 154 19.40 15.05 -2.57
N GLY A 155 20.47 15.16 -3.36
CA GLY A 155 21.81 15.29 -2.82
C GLY A 155 22.86 15.60 -3.89
N ILE A 156 24.11 15.61 -3.44
CA ILE A 156 25.26 15.88 -4.28
C ILE A 156 26.12 14.61 -4.42
N LYS A 157 26.55 14.34 -5.63
CA LYS A 157 27.47 13.26 -5.95
C LYS A 157 28.83 13.83 -6.30
N PHE A 158 29.81 13.55 -5.46
CA PHE A 158 31.19 13.93 -5.72
C PHE A 158 32.06 12.69 -5.87
N ARG A 159 32.58 12.47 -7.07
CA ARG A 159 33.32 11.25 -7.46
C ARG A 159 32.47 9.99 -7.21
N LYS A 160 32.87 9.14 -6.25
CA LYS A 160 32.16 7.89 -5.90
C LYS A 160 31.31 8.01 -4.63
N LYS A 161 31.31 9.19 -3.95
CA LYS A 161 30.54 9.41 -2.73
C LYS A 161 29.26 10.18 -3.03
N LYS A 162 28.16 9.71 -2.49
CA LYS A 162 26.87 10.43 -2.48
C LYS A 162 26.74 11.11 -1.12
N PHE A 163 26.41 12.38 -1.12
CA PHE A 163 26.03 13.13 0.07
C PHE A 163 24.56 13.50 -0.06
N GLU A 164 23.74 12.91 0.79
CA GLU A 164 22.30 13.13 0.84
C GLU A 164 22.02 14.44 1.56
N ILE A 165 21.28 15.33 0.91
CA ILE A 165 20.87 16.61 1.50
C ILE A 165 19.52 16.46 2.16
N VAL A 166 18.58 15.84 1.47
CA VAL A 166 17.21 15.61 1.96
C VAL A 166 16.66 14.29 1.41
N GLU A 167 16.01 13.55 2.26
CA GLU A 167 15.19 12.39 1.92
C GLU A 167 13.84 12.52 2.66
N PHE A 168 12.77 12.22 1.98
CA PHE A 168 11.42 12.25 2.51
C PHE A 168 10.64 11.05 1.97
N GLU A 169 9.92 10.38 2.85
CA GLU A 169 8.99 9.31 2.50
C GLU A 169 7.66 9.57 3.19
N ALA A 170 6.56 9.37 2.48
CA ALA A 170 5.22 9.43 3.03
C ALA A 170 4.34 8.34 2.44
N ALA A 171 3.48 7.77 3.24
CA ALA A 171 2.45 6.84 2.81
C ALA A 171 1.13 7.14 3.51
N ALA A 172 0.05 6.87 2.81
CA ALA A 172 -1.29 6.84 3.38
C ALA A 172 -2.09 5.71 2.75
N ASP A 173 -2.95 5.09 3.56
CA ASP A 173 -3.97 4.16 3.09
C ASP A 173 -5.31 4.43 3.76
N LEU A 174 -6.37 4.05 3.08
CA LEU A 174 -7.73 4.06 3.60
C LEU A 174 -8.43 2.79 3.15
N MET A 175 -8.93 2.03 4.10
CA MET A 175 -9.72 0.82 3.88
C MET A 175 -11.15 1.03 4.38
N GLY A 176 -12.11 0.48 3.67
CA GLY A 176 -13.51 0.52 4.09
C GLY A 176 -14.23 -0.78 3.81
N GLU A 177 -15.17 -1.14 4.68
CA GLU A 177 -16.09 -2.27 4.54
C GLU A 177 -17.54 -1.81 4.65
N VAL A 178 -18.39 -2.31 3.76
CA VAL A 178 -19.84 -2.01 3.71
C VAL A 178 -20.64 -3.27 3.32
N PRO A 179 -21.97 -3.35 3.55
CA PRO A 179 -22.87 -2.29 4.02
C PRO A 179 -23.07 -2.27 5.54
N LYS A 180 -23.09 -3.39 6.21
CA LYS A 180 -23.31 -3.48 7.67
C LYS A 180 -22.60 -4.71 8.25
N PRO A 181 -21.80 -4.50 9.30
CA PRO A 181 -21.43 -3.20 9.84
C PRO A 181 -20.60 -2.38 8.84
N VAL A 182 -20.60 -1.05 8.99
CA VAL A 182 -19.66 -0.16 8.28
C VAL A 182 -18.42 -0.03 9.13
N TYR A 183 -17.27 -0.27 8.53
CA TYR A 183 -15.96 -0.10 9.14
C TYR A 183 -15.04 0.68 8.21
N ILE A 184 -14.32 1.64 8.74
CA ILE A 184 -13.33 2.45 8.03
C ILE A 184 -12.06 2.47 8.86
N GLU A 185 -10.93 2.21 8.23
CA GLU A 185 -9.61 2.33 8.81
C GLU A 185 -8.69 3.09 7.86
N GLY A 186 -7.90 4.01 8.39
CA GLY A 186 -6.90 4.75 7.63
C GLY A 186 -5.61 4.90 8.42
N ASN A 187 -4.50 4.88 7.71
CA ASN A 187 -3.17 5.07 8.23
C ASN A 187 -2.44 6.13 7.43
N ILE A 188 -1.65 6.95 8.10
CA ILE A 188 -0.75 7.93 7.51
C ILE A 188 0.58 7.81 8.23
N ALA A 189 1.66 7.72 7.45
CA ALA A 189 3.01 7.72 7.99
C ALA A 189 3.93 8.59 7.13
N PHE A 190 4.90 9.22 7.75
CA PHE A 190 5.97 9.91 7.05
C PHE A 190 7.29 9.79 7.81
N LYS A 191 8.37 9.88 7.06
CA LYS A 191 9.74 9.84 7.55
C LYS A 191 10.57 10.84 6.76
N TYR A 192 11.48 11.52 7.41
CA TYR A 192 12.40 12.42 6.75
C TYR A 192 13.82 12.29 7.31
N ARG A 193 14.79 12.59 6.47
CA ARG A 193 16.20 12.74 6.81
C ARG A 193 16.77 13.96 6.11
N VAL A 194 17.58 14.74 6.82
CA VAL A 194 18.23 15.94 6.30
C VAL A 194 19.70 15.91 6.66
N LEU A 195 20.54 16.42 5.73
CA LEU A 195 21.99 16.52 5.88
C LEU A 195 22.68 15.18 6.24
N GLY A 196 22.34 14.12 5.48
CA GLY A 196 22.93 12.79 5.68
C GLY A 196 22.50 12.12 6.98
N GLY A 197 21.36 12.54 7.57
CA GLY A 197 20.83 11.98 8.81
C GLY A 197 21.20 12.74 10.07
N LEU A 198 21.76 13.95 9.97
CA LEU A 198 21.98 14.81 11.14
C LEU A 198 20.65 15.24 11.79
N VAL A 199 19.62 15.39 10.99
CA VAL A 199 18.25 15.62 11.44
C VAL A 199 17.38 14.56 10.78
N SER A 200 16.67 13.79 11.58
CA SER A 200 15.71 12.81 11.10
C SER A 200 14.54 12.71 12.04
N GLY A 201 13.40 12.32 11.52
CA GLY A 201 12.22 12.08 12.32
C GLY A 201 11.19 11.30 11.51
N HIS A 202 10.24 10.75 12.21
CA HIS A 202 9.09 10.09 11.63
C HIS A 202 7.85 10.34 12.47
N ALA A 203 6.70 10.25 11.85
CA ALA A 203 5.42 10.28 12.55
C ALA A 203 4.41 9.40 11.84
N HIS A 204 3.43 8.93 12.60
CA HIS A 204 2.31 8.18 12.08
C HIS A 204 1.01 8.59 12.78
N ALA A 205 -0.08 8.37 12.07
CA ALA A 205 -1.42 8.48 12.62
C ALA A 205 -2.28 7.34 12.09
N LYS A 206 -3.04 6.71 12.98
CA LYS A 206 -4.02 5.69 12.64
C LYS A 206 -5.40 6.18 13.07
N TYR A 207 -6.36 6.03 12.19
CA TYR A 207 -7.77 6.30 12.44
C TYR A 207 -8.58 5.05 12.18
N SER A 208 -9.51 4.71 13.06
CA SER A 208 -10.50 3.67 12.82
C SER A 208 -11.86 4.08 13.37
N HIS A 209 -12.90 3.81 12.60
CA HIS A 209 -14.27 4.12 12.97
C HIS A 209 -15.23 3.05 12.46
N GLY A 210 -16.20 2.71 13.28
CA GLY A 210 -17.27 1.79 12.93
C GLY A 210 -17.17 0.46 13.65
N VAL A 211 -17.90 -0.51 13.15
CA VAL A 211 -18.01 -1.85 13.74
C VAL A 211 -17.31 -2.85 12.83
N GLU A 212 -16.25 -3.43 13.33
CA GLU A 212 -15.55 -4.51 12.64
C GLU A 212 -16.31 -5.83 12.83
N CYS A 213 -16.58 -6.52 11.74
CA CYS A 213 -17.18 -7.84 11.78
C CYS A 213 -16.12 -8.93 11.99
N LYS A 214 -16.18 -9.62 13.12
CA LYS A 214 -15.31 -10.76 13.40
C LYS A 214 -16.02 -12.09 13.14
N PRO A 215 -15.38 -13.04 12.44
CA PRO A 215 -15.93 -14.36 12.24
C PRO A 215 -16.20 -15.07 13.57
N GLY A 216 -17.37 -15.71 13.71
CA GLY A 216 -17.71 -16.52 14.90
C GLY A 216 -18.25 -15.74 16.09
N SER A 217 -18.36 -14.43 16.06
CA SER A 217 -19.08 -13.68 17.08
C SER A 217 -20.58 -13.68 16.76
N THR A 218 -21.39 -14.29 17.61
CA THR A 218 -22.86 -14.19 17.58
C THR A 218 -23.35 -12.84 18.09
N ASP A 219 -22.46 -12.00 18.56
CA ASP A 219 -22.77 -10.70 19.14
C ASP A 219 -22.26 -9.55 18.26
N SER A 220 -22.95 -8.43 18.35
CA SER A 220 -22.62 -7.18 17.66
C SER A 220 -21.12 -6.91 17.65
N GLY A 221 -20.54 -6.70 16.46
CA GLY A 221 -19.11 -6.49 16.26
C GLY A 221 -18.51 -5.41 17.17
N VAL A 222 -17.21 -5.42 17.32
CA VAL A 222 -16.49 -4.45 18.17
C VAL A 222 -16.53 -3.07 17.52
N PHE A 223 -17.10 -2.11 18.25
CA PHE A 223 -17.07 -0.71 17.83
C PHE A 223 -15.67 -0.12 18.02
N HIS A 224 -15.12 0.43 16.97
CA HIS A 224 -13.85 1.14 16.96
C HIS A 224 -14.07 2.64 16.76
N ASP A 225 -13.55 3.44 17.67
CA ASP A 225 -13.42 4.89 17.53
C ASP A 225 -12.10 5.27 18.20
N SER A 226 -11.03 5.19 17.44
CA SER A 226 -9.69 5.44 17.96
C SER A 226 -8.85 6.25 17.00
N ASN A 227 -8.16 7.25 17.56
CA ASN A 227 -7.12 8.00 16.90
C ASN A 227 -5.81 7.72 17.63
N VAL A 228 -4.83 7.19 16.94
CA VAL A 228 -3.49 6.93 17.49
C VAL A 228 -2.50 7.78 16.71
N TYR A 229 -1.77 8.62 17.43
CA TYR A 229 -0.70 9.46 16.89
C TYR A 229 0.60 9.06 17.58
N GLY A 230 1.67 8.90 16.81
CA GLY A 230 3.01 8.66 17.33
C GLY A 230 4.01 9.55 16.60
N GLU A 231 4.82 10.26 17.35
CA GLU A 231 5.97 11.01 16.85
C GLU A 231 7.20 10.53 17.62
N GLU A 232 8.20 10.03 16.90
CA GLU A 232 9.50 9.71 17.47
C GLU A 232 10.57 10.50 16.73
N GLU A 233 11.29 11.33 17.46
CA GLU A 233 12.54 11.92 17.00
C GLU A 233 13.67 10.91 17.25
N ASP A 234 14.41 10.55 16.21
CA ASP A 234 15.57 9.69 16.34
C ASP A 234 16.64 10.38 17.24
N GLN A 235 16.84 9.88 18.45
CA GLN A 235 17.73 10.42 19.47
C GLN A 235 19.22 10.41 19.08
N LYS A 236 19.58 9.99 17.88
CA LYS A 236 20.99 10.00 17.41
C LYS A 236 21.62 11.39 17.35
N ALA A 237 20.82 12.45 17.36
CA ALA A 237 21.35 13.82 17.39
C ALA A 237 21.75 14.32 18.78
N GLN A 238 21.41 13.59 19.85
CA GLN A 238 21.71 14.03 21.23
C GLN A 238 22.99 13.47 21.82
N ASP A 239 23.49 12.32 21.33
CA ASP A 239 24.73 11.73 21.89
C ASP A 239 26.02 12.46 21.46
N ASP A 240 25.97 13.32 20.44
CA ASP A 240 27.16 14.08 20.00
C ASP A 240 27.31 15.46 20.67
N LYS A 241 26.32 15.87 21.50
CA LYS A 241 26.41 17.09 22.34
C LYS A 241 27.10 16.87 23.70
N GLY A 242 27.45 15.65 24.04
CA GLY A 242 28.10 15.29 25.32
C GLY A 242 29.64 15.21 25.29
N ARG A 243 30.27 15.44 24.15
CA ARG A 243 31.70 15.59 24.12
C ARG A 243 32.09 17.04 24.38
N ASP A 244 32.30 17.36 25.62
CA ASP A 244 33.06 18.55 26.01
C ASP A 244 34.37 18.58 25.21
N LEU A 245 34.43 19.49 24.25
CA LEU A 245 35.67 19.83 23.58
C LEU A 245 36.56 20.46 24.65
N ASN A 246 37.46 19.66 25.18
CA ASN A 246 38.50 20.13 26.07
C ASN A 246 39.39 21.09 25.26
N GLU A 247 39.56 22.29 25.77
CA GLU A 247 40.30 23.43 25.20
C GLU A 247 41.78 23.16 24.94
N SER A 248 42.26 21.90 25.09
CA SER A 248 43.64 21.47 24.94
C SER A 248 44.01 20.93 23.55
N ASP A 249 43.10 20.86 22.60
CA ASP A 249 43.41 20.27 21.27
C ASP A 249 43.75 21.30 20.18
N TRP A 250 44.04 22.54 20.55
CA TRP A 250 44.49 23.61 19.64
C TRP A 250 45.96 24.00 19.89
N GLU A 251 46.88 23.07 19.89
CA GLU A 251 48.31 23.39 19.75
C GLU A 251 48.93 22.62 18.56
N TYR A 252 49.30 23.42 17.53
CA TYR A 252 50.11 23.18 16.33
C TYR A 252 49.48 22.37 15.19
#